data_78cf9ee9684c8064c5f9b52f441d2a6f
#
_entry.id   78cf9ee9684c8064c5f9b52f441d2a6f
#
_cell.length_a   1.000
_cell.length_b   1.000
_cell.length_c   1.000
_cell.angle_alpha   90.00
_cell.angle_beta   90.00
_cell.angle_gamma   90.00
#
_symmetry.space_group_name_H-M   'P 1'
#
loop_
_entity.id
_entity.type
_entity.pdbx_description
1 polymer ?
#
loop_
_entity_poly.entity_id
_entity_poly.type
_entity_poly.pdbx_seq_one_letter_code
_entity_poly.pdbx_strand_id
1 'polypeptide(L)'
;YCMPAEGLDWIPNPDLLTDDEVIRLVRIGVSTLGINAIRLTGGEPLLRRGLPSLVRQMISIPGSPEVSLTTNGIGLSQLAQPLASAGLSRINVSLDTLQADRFVELAKRDRLADVLDGLAAASAAGLTPIKVNAVLMRGINDDEAVDLLRFCGTHGYQLRFIEQMPLDPMHGWSRDRMITADE
;
A
#
# COMPACT_ATOMS: atom_id res chain seq x y z
N TYR A 1 1.44 11.17 8.44
CA TYR A 1 0.43 11.66 9.38
C TYR A 1 -0.28 10.58 10.20
N CYS A 2 -0.32 9.32 9.73
CA CYS A 2 -0.94 8.21 10.50
C CYS A 2 0.05 7.45 11.40
N MET A 3 1.31 7.87 11.46
CA MET A 3 2.32 7.29 12.36
C MET A 3 3.15 8.42 13.00
N PRO A 4 3.57 8.25 14.28
CA PRO A 4 4.50 9.19 14.90
C PRO A 4 5.79 9.32 14.09
N ALA A 5 6.41 10.51 14.08
CA ALA A 5 7.67 10.75 13.36
C ALA A 5 8.81 9.87 13.87
N GLU A 6 8.80 9.57 15.16
CA GLU A 6 9.75 8.70 15.87
C GLU A 6 9.53 7.21 15.54
N GLY A 7 8.42 6.87 14.87
CA GLY A 7 7.99 5.50 14.65
C GLY A 7 7.20 4.92 15.82
N LEU A 8 6.92 3.64 15.75
CA LEU A 8 6.28 2.87 16.81
C LEU A 8 7.30 1.86 17.36
N ASP A 9 7.12 1.44 18.59
CA ASP A 9 7.87 0.33 19.15
C ASP A 9 7.62 -0.92 18.29
N TRP A 10 8.70 -1.47 17.74
CA TRP A 10 8.61 -2.65 16.91
C TRP A 10 8.41 -3.88 17.77
N ILE A 11 7.43 -4.71 17.38
CA ILE A 11 7.28 -6.05 17.98
C ILE A 11 8.55 -6.86 17.67
N PRO A 12 9.23 -7.44 18.67
CA PRO A 12 10.40 -8.27 18.43
C PRO A 12 10.13 -9.40 17.43
N ASN A 13 11.09 -9.71 16.56
CA ASN A 13 10.92 -10.76 15.55
C ASN A 13 10.41 -12.11 16.10
N PRO A 14 10.81 -12.58 17.29
CA PRO A 14 10.29 -13.82 17.85
C PRO A 14 8.78 -13.81 18.16
N ASP A 15 8.20 -12.62 18.34
CA ASP A 15 6.78 -12.43 18.65
C ASP A 15 5.92 -12.22 17.37
N LEU A 16 6.57 -12.14 16.20
CA LEU A 16 5.88 -12.06 14.92
C LEU A 16 5.53 -13.44 14.39
N LEU A 17 4.40 -13.56 13.71
CA LEU A 17 4.04 -14.79 13.01
C LEU A 17 5.11 -15.16 11.97
N THR A 18 5.53 -16.40 12.02
CA THR A 18 6.39 -17.01 10.99
C THR A 18 5.65 -17.15 9.67
N ASP A 19 6.37 -17.36 8.58
CA ASP A 19 5.73 -17.59 7.27
C ASP A 19 4.85 -18.83 7.30
N ASP A 20 5.26 -19.90 8.00
CA ASP A 20 4.48 -21.14 8.13
C ASP A 20 3.17 -20.92 8.89
N GLU A 21 3.18 -20.10 9.95
CA GLU A 21 1.97 -19.75 10.69
C GLU A 21 1.02 -18.90 9.85
N VAL A 22 1.55 -17.92 9.11
CA VAL A 22 0.76 -17.11 8.18
C VAL A 22 0.12 -18.00 7.11
N ILE A 23 0.89 -18.91 6.50
CA ILE A 23 0.38 -19.85 5.48
C ILE A 23 -0.68 -20.79 6.08
N ARG A 24 -0.49 -21.24 7.33
CA ARG A 24 -1.50 -22.04 8.01
C ARG A 24 -2.82 -21.29 8.18
N LEU A 25 -2.77 -20.03 8.62
CA LEU A 25 -3.96 -19.20 8.78
C LEU A 25 -4.65 -18.95 7.44
N VAL A 26 -3.89 -18.62 6.40
CA VAL A 26 -4.41 -18.44 5.05
C VAL A 26 -5.08 -19.72 4.53
N ARG A 27 -4.46 -20.86 4.74
CA ARG A 27 -5.04 -22.17 4.35
C ARG A 27 -6.37 -22.45 5.02
N ILE A 28 -6.48 -22.18 6.31
CA ILE A 28 -7.74 -22.31 7.07
C ILE A 28 -8.79 -21.36 6.47
N GLY A 29 -8.42 -20.09 6.22
CA GLY A 29 -9.31 -19.10 5.61
C GLY A 29 -9.84 -19.55 4.24
N VAL A 30 -8.96 -20.03 3.39
CA VAL A 30 -9.33 -20.48 2.03
C VAL A 30 -10.15 -21.77 2.08
N SER A 31 -9.68 -22.81 2.78
CA SER A 31 -10.29 -24.13 2.72
C SER A 31 -11.54 -24.29 3.57
N THR A 32 -11.66 -23.53 4.66
CA THR A 32 -12.74 -23.69 5.66
C THR A 32 -13.76 -22.55 5.59
N LEU A 33 -13.28 -21.31 5.34
CA LEU A 33 -14.13 -20.13 5.34
C LEU A 33 -14.47 -19.61 3.94
N GLY A 34 -13.93 -20.23 2.89
CA GLY A 34 -14.21 -19.85 1.49
C GLY A 34 -13.58 -18.50 1.09
N ILE A 35 -12.53 -18.05 1.77
CA ILE A 35 -11.83 -16.82 1.41
C ILE A 35 -11.13 -17.02 0.07
N ASN A 36 -11.43 -16.17 -0.91
CA ASN A 36 -10.87 -16.22 -2.26
C ASN A 36 -9.97 -15.03 -2.61
N ALA A 37 -9.85 -14.04 -1.74
CA ALA A 37 -9.00 -12.87 -1.93
C ALA A 37 -8.29 -12.47 -0.63
N ILE A 38 -6.99 -12.21 -0.72
CA ILE A 38 -6.11 -11.82 0.38
C ILE A 38 -5.45 -10.51 0.02
N ARG A 39 -5.40 -9.60 0.99
CA ARG A 39 -4.64 -8.37 0.84
C ARG A 39 -3.56 -8.29 1.91
N LEU A 40 -2.32 -8.28 1.46
CA LEU A 40 -1.18 -8.04 2.32
C LEU A 40 -1.07 -6.54 2.60
N THR A 41 -1.02 -6.21 3.86
CA THR A 41 -0.87 -4.86 4.39
C THR A 41 -0.17 -4.96 5.75
N GLY A 42 -0.28 -3.97 6.59
CA GLY A 42 0.27 -3.99 7.93
C GLY A 42 0.90 -2.64 8.26
N GLY A 43 2.10 -2.59 8.82
CA GLY A 43 2.92 -1.40 8.78
C GLY A 43 3.33 -1.17 7.31
N GLU A 44 4.46 -1.73 6.89
CA GLU A 44 4.85 -1.74 5.48
C GLU A 44 5.22 -3.18 5.05
N PRO A 45 4.43 -3.82 4.20
CA PRO A 45 4.66 -5.22 3.83
C PRO A 45 5.96 -5.44 3.05
N LEU A 46 6.46 -4.43 2.30
CA LEU A 46 7.72 -4.56 1.54
C LEU A 46 8.94 -4.74 2.46
N LEU A 47 8.82 -4.43 3.75
CA LEU A 47 9.89 -4.66 4.73
C LEU A 47 9.99 -6.14 5.16
N ARG A 48 8.97 -6.97 4.88
CA ARG A 48 9.01 -8.38 5.23
C ARG A 48 10.01 -9.11 4.34
N ARG A 49 11.04 -9.69 4.96
CA ARG A 49 11.99 -10.54 4.26
C ARG A 49 11.26 -11.74 3.65
N GLY A 50 11.62 -12.10 2.40
CA GLY A 50 11.01 -13.26 1.74
C GLY A 50 9.57 -13.05 1.26
N LEU A 51 9.03 -11.82 1.22
CA LEU A 51 7.67 -11.52 0.78
C LEU A 51 7.27 -12.20 -0.54
N PRO A 52 8.10 -12.23 -1.62
CA PRO A 52 7.75 -12.95 -2.84
C PRO A 52 7.58 -14.46 -2.62
N SER A 53 8.38 -15.07 -1.73
CA SER A 53 8.22 -16.49 -1.38
C SER A 53 6.90 -16.74 -0.66
N LEU A 54 6.54 -15.88 0.29
CA LEU A 54 5.28 -15.94 1.01
C LEU A 54 4.08 -15.82 0.06
N VAL A 55 4.10 -14.87 -0.88
CA VAL A 55 3.06 -14.70 -1.91
C VAL A 55 2.91 -15.97 -2.74
N ARG A 56 4.01 -16.55 -3.21
CA ARG A 56 3.99 -17.80 -3.98
C ARG A 56 3.36 -18.96 -3.22
N GLN A 57 3.69 -19.10 -1.94
CA GLN A 57 3.12 -20.12 -1.08
C GLN A 57 1.61 -19.93 -0.87
N MET A 58 1.15 -18.69 -0.68
CA MET A 58 -0.28 -18.38 -0.55
C MET A 58 -1.07 -18.77 -1.80
N ILE A 59 -0.56 -18.42 -2.99
CA ILE A 59 -1.21 -18.72 -4.27
C ILE A 59 -1.23 -20.23 -4.56
N SER A 60 -0.24 -20.96 -4.05
CA SER A 60 -0.16 -22.42 -4.21
C SER A 60 -1.12 -23.20 -3.30
N ILE A 61 -1.84 -22.53 -2.41
CA ILE A 61 -2.88 -23.19 -1.58
C ILE A 61 -4.02 -23.67 -2.50
N PRO A 62 -4.53 -24.91 -2.33
CA PRO A 62 -5.71 -25.37 -3.06
C PRO A 62 -6.89 -24.39 -2.89
N GLY A 63 -7.46 -23.95 -4.03
CA GLY A 63 -8.41 -22.84 -4.08
C GLY A 63 -7.79 -21.55 -4.64
N SER A 64 -6.46 -21.48 -4.76
CA SER A 64 -5.69 -20.38 -5.40
C SER A 64 -6.25 -18.99 -5.13
N PRO A 65 -6.18 -18.49 -3.89
CA PRO A 65 -6.72 -17.19 -3.56
C PRO A 65 -6.01 -16.10 -4.35
N GLU A 66 -6.74 -15.07 -4.76
CA GLU A 66 -6.14 -13.86 -5.31
C GLU A 66 -5.33 -13.15 -4.22
N VAL A 67 -4.05 -12.87 -4.45
CA VAL A 67 -3.20 -12.14 -3.50
C VAL A 67 -2.89 -10.77 -4.06
N SER A 68 -3.17 -9.74 -3.27
CA SER A 68 -2.91 -8.34 -3.56
C SER A 68 -2.10 -7.67 -2.44
N LEU A 69 -1.53 -6.50 -2.72
CA LEU A 69 -0.67 -5.77 -1.79
C LEU A 69 -1.13 -4.32 -1.67
N THR A 70 -1.03 -3.76 -0.46
CA THR A 70 -1.12 -2.31 -0.22
C THR A 70 0.18 -1.85 0.43
N THR A 71 0.84 -0.85 -0.14
CA THR A 71 2.18 -0.39 0.25
C THR A 71 2.33 1.13 0.14
N ASN A 72 3.30 1.69 0.84
CA ASN A 72 3.74 3.06 0.64
C ASN A 72 4.62 3.24 -0.62
N GLY A 73 4.97 2.16 -1.32
CA GLY A 73 5.73 2.17 -2.57
C GLY A 73 7.25 2.27 -2.43
N ILE A 74 7.78 2.59 -1.26
CA ILE A 74 9.23 2.71 -1.04
C ILE A 74 9.87 1.32 -1.13
N GLY A 75 10.83 1.15 -2.05
CA GLY A 75 11.49 -0.14 -2.32
C GLY A 75 10.73 -1.05 -3.29
N LEU A 76 9.56 -0.63 -3.78
CA LEU A 76 8.78 -1.40 -4.74
C LEU A 76 9.51 -1.60 -6.07
N SER A 77 10.35 -0.65 -6.50
CA SER A 77 11.14 -0.77 -7.73
C SER A 77 12.01 -2.04 -7.78
N GLN A 78 12.49 -2.50 -6.62
CA GLN A 78 13.31 -3.72 -6.51
C GLN A 78 12.46 -4.99 -6.38
N LEU A 79 11.23 -4.88 -5.88
CA LEU A 79 10.37 -6.02 -5.55
C LEU A 79 9.25 -6.25 -6.56
N ALA A 80 8.96 -5.31 -7.47
CA ALA A 80 7.85 -5.42 -8.41
C ALA A 80 7.94 -6.69 -9.27
N GLN A 81 9.08 -6.90 -9.93
CA GLN A 81 9.27 -8.08 -10.77
C GLN A 81 9.29 -9.40 -9.97
N PRO A 82 10.00 -9.52 -8.82
CA PRO A 82 9.89 -10.69 -7.94
C PRO A 82 8.48 -11.01 -7.48
N LEU A 83 7.68 -9.99 -7.12
CA LEU A 83 6.30 -10.13 -6.68
C LEU A 83 5.38 -10.59 -7.84
N ALA A 84 5.52 -9.99 -9.02
CA ALA A 84 4.80 -10.42 -10.22
C ALA A 84 5.13 -11.87 -10.58
N SER A 85 6.42 -12.24 -10.56
CA SER A 85 6.88 -13.62 -10.81
C SER A 85 6.43 -14.61 -9.73
N ALA A 86 6.12 -14.13 -8.53
CA ALA A 86 5.51 -14.93 -7.47
C ALA A 86 4.00 -15.12 -7.65
N GLY A 87 3.37 -14.37 -8.57
CA GLY A 87 1.94 -14.44 -8.89
C GLY A 87 1.08 -13.39 -8.17
N LEU A 88 1.69 -12.32 -7.60
CA LEU A 88 0.92 -11.21 -7.08
C LEU A 88 0.02 -10.64 -8.17
N SER A 89 -1.29 -10.50 -7.90
CA SER A 89 -2.25 -10.14 -8.95
C SER A 89 -2.29 -8.63 -9.21
N ARG A 90 -2.33 -7.82 -8.15
CA ARG A 90 -2.47 -6.37 -8.24
C ARG A 90 -1.88 -5.66 -7.02
N ILE A 91 -1.68 -4.35 -7.16
CA ILE A 91 -1.07 -3.54 -6.10
C ILE A 91 -1.84 -2.23 -5.89
N ASN A 92 -1.92 -1.83 -4.63
CA ASN A 92 -2.34 -0.49 -4.25
C ASN A 92 -1.11 0.25 -3.68
N VAL A 93 -0.89 1.47 -4.13
CA VAL A 93 0.21 2.32 -3.65
C VAL A 93 -0.39 3.58 -3.05
N SER A 94 0.05 3.94 -1.85
CA SER A 94 -0.36 5.20 -1.21
C SER A 94 0.50 6.34 -1.75
N LEU A 95 -0.16 7.39 -2.26
CA LEU A 95 0.51 8.59 -2.79
C LEU A 95 -0.44 9.78 -2.66
N ASP A 96 -0.20 10.62 -1.66
CA ASP A 96 -1.06 11.75 -1.30
C ASP A 96 -0.70 13.05 -2.04
N THR A 97 0.48 13.13 -2.66
CA THR A 97 0.99 14.34 -3.32
C THR A 97 2.02 13.99 -4.40
N LEU A 98 2.13 14.84 -5.41
CA LEU A 98 3.19 14.81 -6.44
C LEU A 98 4.29 15.85 -6.19
N GLN A 99 4.16 16.65 -5.12
CA GLN A 99 5.13 17.70 -4.77
C GLN A 99 6.10 17.19 -3.71
N ALA A 100 7.41 17.32 -3.97
CA ALA A 100 8.46 16.77 -3.11
C ALA A 100 8.42 17.37 -1.69
N ASP A 101 8.28 18.69 -1.58
CA ASP A 101 8.25 19.37 -0.27
C ASP A 101 7.04 18.92 0.55
N ARG A 102 5.88 18.82 -0.09
CA ARG A 102 4.64 18.36 0.53
C ARG A 102 4.72 16.87 0.91
N PHE A 103 5.37 16.07 0.08
CA PHE A 103 5.63 14.65 0.40
C PHE A 103 6.48 14.52 1.67
N VAL A 104 7.53 15.35 1.81
CA VAL A 104 8.36 15.40 3.03
C VAL A 104 7.53 15.81 4.24
N GLU A 105 6.65 16.80 4.08
CA GLU A 105 5.75 17.23 5.16
C GLU A 105 4.80 16.11 5.61
N LEU A 106 4.20 15.40 4.69
CA LEU A 106 3.20 14.35 4.97
C LEU A 106 3.84 13.03 5.42
N ALA A 107 4.85 12.57 4.69
CA ALA A 107 5.49 11.27 4.91
C ALA A 107 6.69 11.33 5.88
N LYS A 108 7.14 12.53 6.26
CA LYS A 108 8.33 12.77 7.10
C LYS A 108 9.62 12.18 6.51
N ARG A 109 9.67 11.99 5.20
CA ARG A 109 10.80 11.38 4.47
C ARG A 109 10.84 11.94 3.05
N ASP A 110 12.02 12.23 2.54
CA ASP A 110 12.24 12.64 1.14
C ASP A 110 12.41 11.39 0.26
N ARG A 111 11.30 10.77 -0.10
CA ARG A 111 11.27 9.50 -0.86
C ARG A 111 10.21 9.48 -1.97
N LEU A 112 9.75 10.64 -2.44
CA LEU A 112 8.74 10.70 -3.51
C LEU A 112 9.24 10.00 -4.79
N ALA A 113 10.50 10.24 -5.18
CA ALA A 113 11.09 9.62 -6.37
C ALA A 113 11.05 8.08 -6.28
N ASP A 114 11.34 7.50 -5.12
CA ASP A 114 11.28 6.04 -4.94
C ASP A 114 9.86 5.48 -5.14
N VAL A 115 8.84 6.23 -4.72
CA VAL A 115 7.43 5.83 -4.91
C VAL A 115 7.05 5.86 -6.39
N LEU A 116 7.46 6.92 -7.10
CA LEU A 116 7.20 7.06 -8.54
C LEU A 116 7.94 5.98 -9.34
N ASP A 117 9.20 5.71 -9.03
CA ASP A 117 9.98 4.61 -9.61
C ASP A 117 9.33 3.24 -9.30
N GLY A 118 8.80 3.08 -8.09
CA GLY A 118 8.07 1.90 -7.68
C GLY A 118 6.81 1.67 -8.52
N LEU A 119 6.03 2.71 -8.77
CA LEU A 119 4.84 2.67 -9.64
C LEU A 119 5.21 2.28 -11.08
N ALA A 120 6.26 2.90 -11.63
CA ALA A 120 6.75 2.59 -12.97
C ALA A 120 7.24 1.12 -13.06
N ALA A 121 7.97 0.64 -12.07
CA ALA A 121 8.44 -0.75 -12.01
C ALA A 121 7.27 -1.73 -11.88
N ALA A 122 6.24 -1.42 -11.09
CA ALA A 122 5.04 -2.25 -10.96
C ALA A 122 4.29 -2.35 -12.30
N SER A 123 4.17 -1.24 -13.03
CA SER A 123 3.59 -1.22 -14.38
C SER A 123 4.39 -2.07 -15.36
N ALA A 124 5.72 -1.91 -15.39
CA ALA A 124 6.61 -2.69 -16.24
C ALA A 124 6.58 -4.20 -15.91
N ALA A 125 6.37 -4.55 -14.65
CA ALA A 125 6.24 -5.94 -14.20
C ALA A 125 4.85 -6.54 -14.47
N GLY A 126 3.88 -5.76 -14.97
CA GLY A 126 2.52 -6.24 -15.29
C GLY A 126 1.62 -6.41 -14.07
N LEU A 127 1.92 -5.78 -12.93
CA LEU A 127 1.06 -5.78 -11.74
C LEU A 127 -0.16 -4.87 -11.94
N THR A 128 -1.14 -5.31 -12.72
CA THR A 128 -2.32 -4.51 -13.09
C THR A 128 -3.62 -5.12 -12.55
N PRO A 129 -4.61 -4.28 -12.16
CA PRO A 129 -4.56 -2.82 -12.10
C PRO A 129 -3.70 -2.29 -10.94
N ILE A 130 -2.93 -1.23 -11.23
CA ILE A 130 -2.27 -0.44 -10.19
C ILE A 130 -3.29 0.59 -9.68
N LYS A 131 -3.51 0.61 -8.36
CA LYS A 131 -4.38 1.58 -7.73
C LYS A 131 -3.53 2.54 -6.89
N VAL A 132 -3.72 3.83 -7.12
CA VAL A 132 -3.12 4.89 -6.31
C VAL A 132 -4.19 5.36 -5.32
N ASN A 133 -3.91 5.22 -4.05
CA ASN A 133 -4.75 5.71 -2.97
C ASN A 133 -4.21 7.04 -2.49
N ALA A 134 -5.03 8.09 -2.50
CA ALA A 134 -4.69 9.42 -2.02
C ALA A 134 -5.72 9.89 -1.00
N VAL A 135 -5.25 10.40 0.14
CA VAL A 135 -6.09 11.08 1.12
C VAL A 135 -5.96 12.58 0.88
N LEU A 136 -7.07 13.21 0.50
CA LEU A 136 -7.11 14.66 0.35
C LEU A 136 -7.43 15.31 1.70
N MET A 137 -6.66 16.34 2.04
CA MET A 137 -6.80 17.10 3.27
C MET A 137 -6.88 18.59 2.94
N ARG A 138 -7.93 19.24 3.41
CA ARG A 138 -8.21 20.65 3.15
C ARG A 138 -7.06 21.56 3.60
N GLY A 139 -6.61 22.42 2.68
CA GLY A 139 -5.50 23.34 2.90
C GLY A 139 -4.13 22.69 2.99
N ILE A 140 -4.00 21.40 2.65
CA ILE A 140 -2.74 20.67 2.64
C ILE A 140 -2.40 20.20 1.24
N ASN A 141 -3.26 19.38 0.61
CA ASN A 141 -3.05 18.80 -0.72
C ASN A 141 -4.33 18.73 -1.57
N ASP A 142 -5.39 19.36 -1.16
CA ASP A 142 -6.68 19.41 -1.88
C ASP A 142 -6.59 20.09 -3.25
N ASP A 143 -5.62 20.99 -3.42
CA ASP A 143 -5.31 21.63 -4.70
C ASP A 143 -4.69 20.67 -5.74
N GLU A 144 -4.17 19.50 -5.31
CA GLU A 144 -3.54 18.52 -6.21
C GLU A 144 -4.51 17.46 -6.76
N ALA A 145 -5.79 17.48 -6.41
CA ALA A 145 -6.75 16.45 -6.83
C ALA A 145 -6.75 16.24 -8.36
N VAL A 146 -6.73 17.32 -9.13
CA VAL A 146 -6.73 17.27 -10.60
C VAL A 146 -5.37 16.78 -11.13
N ASP A 147 -4.27 17.18 -10.54
CA ASP A 147 -2.94 16.75 -10.97
C ASP A 147 -2.69 15.28 -10.67
N LEU A 148 -3.13 14.77 -9.52
CA LEU A 148 -3.13 13.34 -9.21
C LEU A 148 -3.99 12.55 -10.22
N LEU A 149 -5.16 13.08 -10.58
CA LEU A 149 -6.04 12.44 -11.59
C LEU A 149 -5.35 12.40 -12.97
N ARG A 150 -4.74 13.49 -13.40
CA ARG A 150 -4.01 13.55 -14.67
C ARG A 150 -2.81 12.61 -14.69
N PHE A 151 -2.03 12.61 -13.59
CA PHE A 151 -0.89 11.70 -13.44
C PHE A 151 -1.34 10.24 -13.56
N CYS A 152 -2.35 9.83 -12.79
CA CYS A 152 -2.85 8.47 -12.83
C CYS A 152 -3.41 8.10 -14.21
N GLY A 153 -4.20 8.99 -14.82
CA GLY A 153 -4.77 8.77 -16.16
C GLY A 153 -3.70 8.61 -17.24
N THR A 154 -2.64 9.43 -17.21
CA THR A 154 -1.53 9.36 -18.17
C THR A 154 -0.76 8.03 -18.08
N HIS A 155 -0.64 7.47 -16.86
CA HIS A 155 0.11 6.22 -16.63
C HIS A 155 -0.78 4.97 -16.62
N GLY A 156 -2.10 5.10 -16.81
CA GLY A 156 -3.03 3.97 -16.75
C GLY A 156 -3.28 3.45 -15.35
N TYR A 157 -3.05 4.26 -14.32
CA TYR A 157 -3.34 3.91 -12.93
C TYR A 157 -4.78 4.28 -12.57
N GLN A 158 -5.35 3.57 -11.61
CA GLN A 158 -6.66 3.87 -11.05
C GLN A 158 -6.50 4.73 -9.79
N LEU A 159 -6.86 6.00 -9.85
CA LEU A 159 -6.87 6.87 -8.68
C LEU A 159 -8.08 6.55 -7.79
N ARG A 160 -7.86 6.58 -6.49
CA ARG A 160 -8.88 6.51 -5.44
C ARG A 160 -8.62 7.58 -4.41
N PHE A 161 -9.56 8.48 -4.24
CA PHE A 161 -9.57 9.34 -3.08
C PHE A 161 -10.19 8.61 -1.89
N ILE A 162 -9.58 8.78 -0.74
CA ILE A 162 -9.99 8.17 0.53
C ILE A 162 -10.22 9.32 1.51
N GLU A 163 -11.37 9.31 2.16
CA GLU A 163 -11.66 10.25 3.24
C GLU A 163 -10.70 10.04 4.41
N GLN A 164 -10.22 11.14 4.97
CA GLN A 164 -9.31 11.07 6.12
C GLN A 164 -10.02 10.46 7.33
N MET A 165 -9.50 9.36 7.83
CA MET A 165 -10.03 8.68 9.02
C MET A 165 -9.34 9.18 10.29
N PRO A 166 -10.02 9.17 11.47
CA PRO A 166 -9.47 9.60 12.76
C PRO A 166 -8.52 8.53 13.35
N LEU A 167 -7.52 8.11 12.56
CA LEU A 167 -6.53 7.09 12.95
C LEU A 167 -5.16 7.72 13.33
N ASP A 168 -5.10 9.04 13.40
CA ASP A 168 -3.89 9.76 13.75
C ASP A 168 -3.56 9.58 15.24
N PRO A 169 -2.44 8.93 15.60
CA PRO A 169 -2.05 8.74 16.99
C PRO A 169 -1.71 10.04 17.70
N MET A 170 -1.45 11.13 16.97
CA MET A 170 -1.17 12.45 17.52
C MET A 170 -2.45 13.28 17.76
N HIS A 171 -3.62 12.71 17.51
CA HIS A 171 -4.92 13.36 17.65
C HIS A 171 -5.06 14.68 16.86
N GLY A 172 -4.31 14.83 15.77
CA GLY A 172 -4.35 16.00 14.89
C GLY A 172 -5.49 15.98 13.87
N TRP A 173 -6.26 14.88 13.80
CA TRP A 173 -7.42 14.78 12.93
C TRP A 173 -8.51 15.78 13.34
N SER A 174 -9.08 16.46 12.36
CA SER A 174 -10.28 17.27 12.57
C SER A 174 -11.20 17.11 11.36
N ARG A 175 -12.52 17.17 11.63
CA ARG A 175 -13.52 17.08 10.56
C ARG A 175 -13.41 18.22 9.54
N ASP A 176 -12.94 19.38 9.97
CA ASP A 176 -12.79 20.55 9.09
C ASP A 176 -11.69 20.39 8.04
N ARG A 177 -10.75 19.50 8.26
CA ARG A 177 -9.69 19.14 7.29
C ARG A 177 -10.08 18.01 6.37
N MET A 178 -11.10 17.24 6.72
CA MET A 178 -11.57 16.14 5.90
C MET A 178 -12.28 16.68 4.65
N ILE A 179 -11.99 16.09 3.51
CA ILE A 179 -12.75 16.26 2.27
C ILE A 179 -13.59 15.01 2.10
N THR A 180 -14.88 15.18 1.98
CA THR A 180 -15.83 14.10 1.84
C THR A 180 -16.00 13.68 0.37
N ALA A 181 -16.55 12.50 0.15
CA ALA A 181 -16.83 12.00 -1.20
C ALA A 181 -17.90 12.83 -1.95
N ASP A 182 -18.70 13.62 -1.21
CA ASP A 182 -19.74 14.47 -1.79
C ASP A 182 -19.20 15.84 -2.26
N GLU A 183 -17.98 16.22 -1.85
CA GLU A 183 -17.28 17.45 -2.27
C GLU A 183 -16.42 17.22 -3.51
#